data_2e9de179fd815a8db160653b8d5f0fd7
#
_entry.id   2e9de179fd815a8db160653b8d5f0fd7
#
_cell.length_a   1.000
_cell.length_b   1.000
_cell.length_c   1.000
_cell.angle_alpha   90.00
_cell.angle_beta   90.00
_cell.angle_gamma   90.00
#
_symmetry.space_group_name_H-M   'P 1'
#
loop_
_entity.id
_entity.type
_entity.pdbx_description
1 polymer ?
#
loop_
_entity_poly.entity_id
_entity_poly.type
_entity_poly.pdbx_seq_one_letter_code
_entity_poly.pdbx_strand_id
1 'polypeptide(L)'
;QAQAWYRDAIRTVITRRNSVNGIAYVDDPTVMSWQLANEPRPGSNAGGAPNFQVYRQWVHDTAGFIRQLAPRQLVSTGSEGAKGSLGEDDYYLLAHASPNVDYLTFHLWPSNWDWMDHHDPAARLDSGLETSLAYIDRHVQMAARLGKPTVLSEFGLNRDRGSYDPASGVTARDRFYQAIYAR
;
A
#
# COMPACT_ATOMS: atom_id res chain seq x y z
N GLN A 1 17.33 -17.25 -8.99
CA GLN A 1 17.87 -16.18 -9.84
C GLN A 1 17.10 -14.88 -9.66
N ALA A 2 15.76 -14.83 -9.83
CA ALA A 2 14.95 -13.61 -9.69
C ALA A 2 15.10 -12.94 -8.32
N GLN A 3 15.07 -13.71 -7.22
CA GLN A 3 15.26 -13.16 -5.87
C GLN A 3 16.66 -12.54 -5.68
N ALA A 4 17.69 -13.11 -6.28
CA ALA A 4 19.04 -12.53 -6.21
C ALA A 4 19.08 -11.16 -6.92
N TRP A 5 18.54 -11.06 -8.12
CA TRP A 5 18.44 -9.81 -8.86
C TRP A 5 17.61 -8.74 -8.10
N TYR A 6 16.52 -9.17 -7.47
CA TYR A 6 15.70 -8.27 -6.67
C TYR A 6 16.46 -7.74 -5.44
N ARG A 7 17.19 -8.58 -4.73
CA ARG A 7 18.06 -8.16 -3.63
C ARG A 7 19.19 -7.23 -4.08
N ASP A 8 19.77 -7.47 -5.26
CA ASP A 8 20.78 -6.58 -5.82
C ASP A 8 20.21 -5.21 -6.20
N ALA A 9 18.97 -5.17 -6.74
CA ALA A 9 18.27 -3.92 -6.99
C ALA A 9 17.98 -3.16 -5.68
N ILE A 10 17.48 -3.84 -4.65
CA ILE A 10 17.26 -3.25 -3.30
C ILE A 10 18.56 -2.65 -2.77
N ARG A 11 19.66 -3.43 -2.78
CA ARG A 11 20.96 -2.95 -2.31
C ARG A 11 21.41 -1.72 -3.09
N THR A 12 21.32 -1.76 -4.42
CA THR A 12 21.73 -0.66 -5.29
C THR A 12 20.95 0.61 -4.97
N VAL A 13 19.63 0.53 -4.75
CA VAL A 13 18.80 1.70 -4.44
C VAL A 13 19.11 2.23 -3.05
N ILE A 14 19.13 1.40 -2.03
CA ILE A 14 19.32 1.82 -0.62
C ILE A 14 20.69 2.45 -0.42
N THR A 15 21.76 1.88 -1.04
CA THR A 15 23.13 2.38 -0.87
C THR A 15 23.52 3.46 -1.88
N ARG A 16 22.62 3.80 -2.83
CA ARG A 16 22.87 4.84 -3.82
C ARG A 16 23.18 6.19 -3.15
N ARG A 17 24.22 6.85 -3.63
CA ARG A 17 24.48 8.25 -3.28
C ARG A 17 23.67 9.18 -4.17
N ASN A 18 22.97 10.11 -3.55
CA ASN A 18 22.26 11.18 -4.27
C ASN A 18 23.30 12.04 -5.00
N SER A 19 23.12 12.22 -6.32
CA SER A 19 24.04 12.99 -7.15
C SER A 19 24.00 14.50 -6.91
N VAL A 20 22.96 15.00 -6.21
CA VAL A 20 22.81 16.42 -5.91
C VAL A 20 23.50 16.80 -4.59
N ASN A 21 23.25 16.04 -3.52
CA ASN A 21 23.75 16.35 -2.18
C ASN A 21 24.85 15.39 -1.66
N GLY A 22 25.16 14.30 -2.38
CA GLY A 22 26.19 13.33 -2.03
C GLY A 22 25.81 12.39 -0.87
N ILE A 23 24.61 12.51 -0.29
CA ILE A 23 24.16 11.67 0.84
C ILE A 23 23.71 10.30 0.31
N ALA A 24 24.13 9.21 0.94
CA ALA A 24 23.57 7.91 0.64
C ALA A 24 22.12 7.81 1.14
N TYR A 25 21.22 7.19 0.37
CA TYR A 25 19.80 7.12 0.74
C TYR A 25 19.57 6.43 2.10
N VAL A 26 20.41 5.47 2.47
CA VAL A 26 20.41 4.84 3.80
C VAL A 26 20.74 5.82 4.95
N ASP A 27 21.43 6.89 4.65
CA ASP A 27 21.84 7.91 5.61
C ASP A 27 21.02 9.21 5.50
N ASP A 28 20.13 9.30 4.50
CA ASP A 28 19.31 10.49 4.26
C ASP A 28 18.13 10.53 5.25
N PRO A 29 18.08 11.52 6.16
CA PRO A 29 17.01 11.63 7.15
C PRO A 29 15.64 11.96 6.53
N THR A 30 15.57 12.34 5.26
CA THR A 30 14.32 12.58 4.55
C THR A 30 13.68 11.28 4.04
N VAL A 31 14.44 10.18 3.97
CA VAL A 31 13.92 8.84 3.63
C VAL A 31 13.42 8.18 4.91
N MET A 32 12.10 8.26 5.14
CA MET A 32 11.49 7.68 6.34
C MET A 32 11.43 6.16 6.28
N SER A 33 11.11 5.60 5.13
CA SER A 33 10.70 4.20 5.01
C SER A 33 10.98 3.61 3.63
N TRP A 34 11.12 2.29 3.59
CA TRP A 34 11.20 1.46 2.40
C TRP A 34 10.01 0.53 2.31
N GLN A 35 9.41 0.43 1.13
CA GLN A 35 8.37 -0.55 0.84
C GLN A 35 8.94 -1.62 -0.09
N LEU A 36 8.55 -2.88 0.16
CA LEU A 36 9.09 -4.02 -0.59
C LEU A 36 8.77 -3.92 -2.08
N ALA A 37 7.51 -3.67 -2.40
CA ALA A 37 7.06 -3.51 -3.78
C ALA A 37 5.76 -2.68 -3.80
N ASN A 38 5.31 -2.27 -4.99
CA ASN A 38 3.96 -1.74 -5.14
C ASN A 38 2.96 -2.90 -5.27
N GLU A 39 1.99 -2.94 -4.37
CA GLU A 39 0.88 -3.90 -4.34
C GLU A 39 1.29 -5.38 -4.52
N PRO A 40 2.28 -5.88 -3.75
CA PRO A 40 2.67 -7.26 -3.89
C PRO A 40 1.55 -8.20 -3.45
N ARG A 41 1.31 -9.26 -4.23
CA ARG A 41 0.22 -10.22 -4.01
C ARG A 41 0.75 -11.65 -4.00
N PRO A 42 0.13 -12.58 -3.27
CA PRO A 42 0.48 -14.00 -3.31
C PRO A 42 0.15 -14.67 -4.66
N GLY A 43 -0.60 -13.97 -5.52
CA GLY A 43 -1.08 -14.43 -6.81
C GLY A 43 -2.55 -14.06 -7.03
N SER A 44 -3.16 -14.55 -8.11
CA SER A 44 -4.60 -14.44 -8.34
C SER A 44 -5.39 -15.27 -7.34
N ASN A 45 -6.72 -15.01 -7.23
CA ASN A 45 -7.60 -15.72 -6.30
C ASN A 45 -7.49 -17.25 -6.39
N ALA A 46 -7.31 -17.82 -7.59
CA ALA A 46 -7.17 -19.26 -7.78
C ALA A 46 -5.81 -19.82 -7.32
N GLY A 47 -4.74 -19.03 -7.45
CA GLY A 47 -3.37 -19.45 -7.10
C GLY A 47 -2.83 -18.82 -5.82
N GLY A 48 -3.51 -17.82 -5.27
CA GLY A 48 -3.02 -17.03 -4.16
C GLY A 48 -2.96 -17.79 -2.84
N ALA A 49 -4.02 -18.50 -2.49
CA ALA A 49 -4.08 -19.25 -1.23
C ALA A 49 -2.99 -20.34 -1.14
N PRO A 50 -2.74 -21.20 -2.15
CA PRO A 50 -1.62 -22.13 -2.15
C PRO A 50 -0.24 -21.46 -2.04
N ASN A 51 -0.08 -20.26 -2.62
CA ASN A 51 1.20 -19.54 -2.63
C ASN A 51 1.40 -18.66 -1.40
N PHE A 52 0.40 -18.51 -0.53
CA PHE A 52 0.44 -17.53 0.54
C PHE A 52 1.62 -17.74 1.50
N GLN A 53 1.98 -18.97 1.83
CA GLN A 53 3.12 -19.23 2.73
C GLN A 53 4.45 -18.80 2.10
N VAL A 54 4.61 -18.99 0.79
CA VAL A 54 5.80 -18.53 0.06
C VAL A 54 5.83 -17.00 0.02
N TYR A 55 4.69 -16.36 -0.20
CA TYR A 55 4.56 -14.89 -0.16
C TYR A 55 4.91 -14.32 1.23
N ARG A 56 4.35 -14.92 2.29
CA ARG A 56 4.64 -14.52 3.67
C ARG A 56 6.13 -14.65 4.01
N GLN A 57 6.76 -15.75 3.59
CA GLN A 57 8.20 -15.94 3.78
C GLN A 57 9.00 -14.91 2.99
N TRP A 58 8.60 -14.62 1.73
CA TRP A 58 9.23 -13.57 0.93
C TRP A 58 9.13 -12.19 1.61
N VAL A 59 7.99 -11.84 2.19
CA VAL A 59 7.83 -10.60 2.96
C VAL A 59 8.81 -10.57 4.13
N HIS A 60 8.86 -11.63 4.93
CA HIS A 60 9.75 -11.72 6.09
C HIS A 60 11.23 -11.57 5.70
N ASP A 61 11.68 -12.32 4.72
CA ASP A 61 13.08 -12.34 4.29
C ASP A 61 13.51 -11.05 3.61
N THR A 62 12.63 -10.45 2.81
CA THR A 62 12.93 -9.20 2.11
C THR A 62 12.96 -8.02 3.08
N ALA A 63 11.98 -7.93 3.99
CA ALA A 63 11.97 -6.91 5.02
C ALA A 63 13.21 -7.03 5.93
N GLY A 64 13.58 -8.25 6.32
CA GLY A 64 14.80 -8.51 7.08
C GLY A 64 16.07 -8.08 6.36
N PHE A 65 16.13 -8.31 5.04
CA PHE A 65 17.26 -7.88 4.22
C PHE A 65 17.37 -6.34 4.13
N ILE A 66 16.24 -5.64 3.94
CA ILE A 66 16.20 -4.18 3.93
C ILE A 66 16.66 -3.63 5.29
N ARG A 67 16.16 -4.20 6.39
CA ARG A 67 16.54 -3.79 7.76
C ARG A 67 18.03 -3.95 8.05
N GLN A 68 18.68 -4.99 7.50
CA GLN A 68 20.13 -5.15 7.60
C GLN A 68 20.90 -4.04 6.89
N LEU A 69 20.38 -3.56 5.74
CA LEU A 69 20.99 -2.48 4.97
C LEU A 69 20.68 -1.10 5.57
N ALA A 70 19.47 -0.91 6.06
CA ALA A 70 18.92 0.38 6.50
C ALA A 70 18.29 0.30 7.90
N PRO A 71 19.10 0.06 8.97
CA PRO A 71 18.58 -0.24 10.31
C PRO A 71 17.88 0.94 11.00
N ARG A 72 18.01 2.16 10.48
CA ARG A 72 17.41 3.38 11.04
C ARG A 72 16.13 3.81 10.32
N GLN A 73 15.81 3.20 9.20
CA GLN A 73 14.63 3.51 8.39
C GLN A 73 13.56 2.43 8.56
N LEU A 74 12.31 2.82 8.48
CA LEU A 74 11.19 1.91 8.63
C LEU A 74 11.03 1.01 7.39
N VAL A 75 10.36 -0.11 7.58
CA VAL A 75 10.06 -1.06 6.48
C VAL A 75 8.58 -1.40 6.51
N SER A 76 7.94 -1.37 5.34
CA SER A 76 6.59 -1.87 5.13
C SER A 76 6.49 -2.68 3.84
N THR A 77 5.37 -3.34 3.64
CA THR A 77 5.15 -4.24 2.49
C THR A 77 4.87 -3.50 1.19
N GLY A 78 4.19 -2.34 1.24
CA GLY A 78 3.60 -1.67 0.08
C GLY A 78 2.31 -2.34 -0.40
N SER A 79 1.63 -3.08 0.48
CA SER A 79 0.37 -3.76 0.19
C SER A 79 -0.78 -2.79 -0.04
N GLU A 80 -1.68 -3.15 -0.96
CA GLU A 80 -2.96 -2.44 -1.15
C GLU A 80 -4.03 -2.82 -0.10
N GLY A 81 -3.69 -3.65 0.89
CA GLY A 81 -4.60 -4.04 1.95
C GLY A 81 -5.26 -5.40 1.72
N ALA A 82 -6.43 -5.58 2.33
CA ALA A 82 -7.20 -6.82 2.23
C ALA A 82 -7.56 -7.17 0.77
N LYS A 83 -7.75 -6.18 -0.10
CA LYS A 83 -8.00 -6.40 -1.55
C LYS A 83 -6.87 -7.20 -2.20
N GLY A 84 -5.61 -6.86 -1.93
CA GLY A 84 -4.44 -7.58 -2.44
C GLY A 84 -4.14 -8.87 -1.70
N SER A 85 -4.81 -9.09 -0.58
CA SER A 85 -4.67 -10.28 0.27
C SER A 85 -5.85 -11.24 0.10
N LEU A 86 -6.29 -11.46 -1.13
CA LEU A 86 -7.41 -12.34 -1.51
C LEU A 86 -8.77 -11.93 -0.90
N GLY A 87 -8.91 -10.70 -0.43
CA GLY A 87 -10.09 -10.20 0.26
C GLY A 87 -10.18 -10.60 1.75
N GLU A 88 -9.19 -11.34 2.26
CA GLU A 88 -9.19 -11.95 3.58
C GLU A 88 -8.30 -11.21 4.58
N ASP A 89 -8.85 -10.87 5.76
CA ASP A 89 -8.13 -10.20 6.85
C ASP A 89 -6.93 -11.00 7.34
N ASP A 90 -7.10 -12.30 7.49
CA ASP A 90 -6.06 -13.17 8.06
C ASP A 90 -4.82 -13.21 7.16
N TYR A 91 -4.97 -13.23 5.84
CA TYR A 91 -3.84 -13.16 4.94
C TYR A 91 -3.12 -11.81 5.03
N TYR A 92 -3.88 -10.71 5.12
CA TYR A 92 -3.31 -9.38 5.31
C TYR A 92 -2.55 -9.28 6.63
N LEU A 93 -3.16 -9.71 7.73
CA LEU A 93 -2.54 -9.71 9.06
C LEU A 93 -1.28 -10.57 9.11
N LEU A 94 -1.35 -11.80 8.60
CA LEU A 94 -0.22 -12.73 8.63
C LEU A 94 0.97 -12.24 7.79
N ALA A 95 0.74 -11.54 6.68
CA ALA A 95 1.79 -10.94 5.90
C ALA A 95 2.50 -9.80 6.67
N HIS A 96 1.75 -9.02 7.46
CA HIS A 96 2.30 -7.89 8.24
C HIS A 96 2.77 -8.27 9.64
N ALA A 97 2.53 -9.52 10.09
CA ALA A 97 2.94 -9.98 11.42
C ALA A 97 4.46 -10.15 11.58
N SER A 98 5.23 -10.11 10.48
CA SER A 98 6.69 -10.18 10.52
C SER A 98 7.27 -9.10 11.45
N PRO A 99 8.22 -9.43 12.37
CA PRO A 99 8.90 -8.45 13.20
C PRO A 99 9.77 -7.48 12.39
N ASN A 100 10.04 -7.80 11.12
CA ASN A 100 10.81 -6.96 10.22
C ASN A 100 9.95 -5.90 9.50
N VAL A 101 8.63 -5.93 9.67
CA VAL A 101 7.67 -4.95 9.12
C VAL A 101 7.22 -4.03 10.24
N ASP A 102 7.40 -2.72 10.09
CA ASP A 102 7.14 -1.74 11.16
C ASP A 102 5.69 -1.26 11.16
N TYR A 103 5.08 -1.13 10.01
CA TYR A 103 3.71 -0.61 9.86
C TYR A 103 3.00 -1.28 8.68
N LEU A 104 1.67 -1.22 8.70
CA LEU A 104 0.83 -1.75 7.64
C LEU A 104 0.58 -0.66 6.59
N THR A 105 0.45 -1.06 5.32
CA THR A 105 -0.02 -0.18 4.25
C THR A 105 -1.30 -0.72 3.66
N PHE A 106 -2.15 0.18 3.19
CA PHE A 106 -3.29 -0.15 2.35
C PHE A 106 -3.57 0.98 1.36
N HIS A 107 -4.28 0.67 0.29
CA HIS A 107 -4.67 1.60 -0.76
C HIS A 107 -6.18 1.74 -0.81
N LEU A 108 -6.69 2.76 -1.49
CA LEU A 108 -8.11 3.02 -1.63
C LEU A 108 -8.41 3.60 -3.01
N TRP A 109 -8.74 2.70 -3.94
CA TRP A 109 -9.08 3.02 -5.32
C TRP A 109 -10.51 2.58 -5.65
N PRO A 110 -11.54 3.29 -5.13
CA PRO A 110 -12.93 2.83 -5.19
C PRO A 110 -13.46 2.64 -6.61
N SER A 111 -13.01 3.43 -7.58
CA SER A 111 -13.40 3.24 -8.97
C SER A 111 -12.77 1.99 -9.59
N ASN A 112 -11.54 1.62 -9.20
CA ASN A 112 -10.87 0.42 -9.68
C ASN A 112 -11.50 -0.87 -9.13
N TRP A 113 -12.23 -0.74 -8.01
CA TRP A 113 -12.87 -1.85 -7.30
C TRP A 113 -14.39 -1.89 -7.49
N ASP A 114 -14.92 -1.13 -8.45
CA ASP A 114 -16.36 -1.03 -8.77
C ASP A 114 -17.24 -0.54 -7.59
N TRP A 115 -16.66 0.10 -6.57
CA TRP A 115 -17.41 0.73 -5.49
C TRP A 115 -17.98 2.09 -5.91
N MET A 116 -17.28 2.78 -6.81
CA MET A 116 -17.74 3.98 -7.49
C MET A 116 -17.64 3.78 -9.00
N ASP A 117 -18.50 4.47 -9.74
CA ASP A 117 -18.46 4.40 -11.19
C ASP A 117 -17.20 5.08 -11.72
N HIS A 118 -16.48 4.42 -12.62
CA HIS A 118 -15.23 4.95 -13.19
C HIS A 118 -15.48 6.15 -14.12
N HIS A 119 -16.60 6.15 -14.82
CA HIS A 119 -16.97 7.20 -15.77
C HIS A 119 -17.84 8.28 -15.15
N ASP A 120 -18.61 7.95 -14.10
CA ASP A 120 -19.42 8.90 -13.35
C ASP A 120 -19.35 8.63 -11.84
N PRO A 121 -18.30 9.10 -11.17
CA PRO A 121 -18.14 8.89 -9.73
C PRO A 121 -19.32 9.41 -8.90
N ALA A 122 -20.05 10.43 -9.39
CA ALA A 122 -21.19 11.00 -8.68
C ALA A 122 -22.38 10.03 -8.59
N ALA A 123 -22.54 9.14 -9.56
CA ALA A 123 -23.68 8.23 -9.63
C ALA A 123 -23.78 7.27 -8.43
N ARG A 124 -22.66 6.89 -7.83
CA ARG A 124 -22.58 6.00 -6.64
C ARG A 124 -21.73 6.58 -5.52
N LEU A 125 -21.63 7.90 -5.42
CA LEU A 125 -20.71 8.56 -4.49
C LEU A 125 -21.02 8.21 -3.04
N ASP A 126 -22.27 8.31 -2.59
CA ASP A 126 -22.62 8.11 -1.18
C ASP A 126 -22.37 6.66 -0.73
N SER A 127 -22.81 5.67 -1.50
CA SER A 127 -22.55 4.25 -1.21
C SER A 127 -21.07 3.88 -1.31
N GLY A 128 -20.36 4.47 -2.28
CA GLY A 128 -18.92 4.28 -2.43
C GLY A 128 -18.13 4.90 -1.29
N LEU A 129 -18.56 6.05 -0.76
CA LEU A 129 -17.98 6.67 0.43
C LEU A 129 -18.19 5.79 1.67
N GLU A 130 -19.42 5.30 1.89
CA GLU A 130 -19.70 4.38 3.00
C GLU A 130 -18.77 3.16 2.96
N THR A 131 -18.66 2.51 1.79
CA THR A 131 -17.77 1.36 1.60
C THR A 131 -16.31 1.72 1.83
N SER A 132 -15.87 2.89 1.35
CA SER A 132 -14.50 3.37 1.49
C SER A 132 -14.13 3.63 2.96
N LEU A 133 -15.00 4.29 3.70
CA LEU A 133 -14.78 4.57 5.12
C LEU A 133 -14.79 3.28 5.96
N ALA A 134 -15.71 2.35 5.67
CA ALA A 134 -15.72 1.03 6.31
C ALA A 134 -14.42 0.26 6.03
N TYR A 135 -13.87 0.38 4.82
CA TYR A 135 -12.59 -0.24 4.46
C TYR A 135 -11.42 0.37 5.25
N ILE A 136 -11.39 1.68 5.43
CA ILE A 136 -10.39 2.36 6.30
C ILE A 136 -10.49 1.83 7.72
N ASP A 137 -11.70 1.81 8.31
CA ASP A 137 -11.93 1.36 9.67
C ASP A 137 -11.48 -0.10 9.89
N ARG A 138 -11.78 -0.96 8.91
CA ARG A 138 -11.33 -2.35 8.91
C ARG A 138 -9.80 -2.45 9.02
N HIS A 139 -9.05 -1.62 8.26
CA HIS A 139 -7.58 -1.63 8.28
C HIS A 139 -7.01 -1.05 9.57
N VAL A 140 -7.62 -0.01 10.12
CA VAL A 140 -7.25 0.53 11.44
C VAL A 140 -7.44 -0.53 12.53
N GLN A 141 -8.55 -1.26 12.52
CA GLN A 141 -8.81 -2.35 13.48
C GLN A 141 -7.80 -3.50 13.32
N MET A 142 -7.47 -3.88 12.08
CA MET A 142 -6.45 -4.91 11.82
C MET A 142 -5.07 -4.48 12.33
N ALA A 143 -4.68 -3.24 12.09
CA ALA A 143 -3.42 -2.69 12.60
C ALA A 143 -3.37 -2.72 14.14
N ALA A 144 -4.46 -2.32 14.79
CA ALA A 144 -4.59 -2.39 16.25
C ALA A 144 -4.43 -3.82 16.79
N ARG A 145 -4.96 -4.85 16.10
CA ARG A 145 -4.76 -6.26 16.47
C ARG A 145 -3.30 -6.69 16.45
N LEU A 146 -2.50 -6.11 15.56
CA LEU A 146 -1.04 -6.37 15.48
C LEU A 146 -0.20 -5.44 16.37
N GLY A 147 -0.82 -4.41 16.97
CA GLY A 147 -0.09 -3.39 17.73
C GLY A 147 0.87 -2.56 16.86
N LYS A 148 0.56 -2.37 15.57
CA LYS A 148 1.39 -1.63 14.63
C LYS A 148 0.62 -0.45 14.04
N PRO A 149 1.29 0.65 13.66
CA PRO A 149 0.67 1.73 12.90
C PRO A 149 0.17 1.25 11.52
N THR A 150 -0.75 2.00 10.92
CA THR A 150 -1.18 1.79 9.54
C THR A 150 -1.18 3.10 8.76
N VAL A 151 -0.92 3.01 7.46
CA VAL A 151 -0.86 4.15 6.54
C VAL A 151 -1.71 3.85 5.31
N LEU A 152 -2.68 4.71 5.03
CA LEU A 152 -3.33 4.78 3.72
C LEU A 152 -2.34 5.46 2.77
N SER A 153 -1.56 4.65 2.03
CA SER A 153 -0.42 5.14 1.26
C SER A 153 -0.78 5.58 -0.16
N GLU A 154 -1.90 5.09 -0.68
CA GLU A 154 -2.44 5.52 -1.98
C GLU A 154 -3.96 5.61 -1.91
N PHE A 155 -4.51 6.69 -2.46
CA PHE A 155 -5.95 6.81 -2.63
C PHE A 155 -6.29 7.87 -3.68
N GLY A 156 -7.45 7.75 -4.28
CA GLY A 156 -7.90 8.73 -5.26
C GLY A 156 -9.26 8.43 -5.85
N LEU A 157 -9.80 9.47 -6.48
CA LEU A 157 -11.01 9.41 -7.26
C LEU A 157 -10.86 10.26 -8.53
N ASN A 158 -11.46 9.80 -9.62
CA ASN A 158 -11.45 10.50 -10.90
C ASN A 158 -12.16 11.87 -10.80
N ARG A 159 -11.85 12.77 -11.73
CA ARG A 159 -12.67 13.96 -11.98
C ARG A 159 -14.08 13.55 -12.43
N ASP A 160 -15.02 14.49 -12.34
CA ASP A 160 -16.38 14.28 -12.82
C ASP A 160 -16.38 13.76 -14.25
N ARG A 161 -17.23 12.77 -14.53
CA ARG A 161 -17.33 12.04 -15.81
C ARG A 161 -16.04 11.30 -16.21
N GLY A 162 -15.16 10.97 -15.29
CA GLY A 162 -13.87 10.31 -15.59
C GLY A 162 -12.94 11.13 -16.48
N SER A 163 -13.15 12.45 -16.55
CA SER A 163 -12.41 13.33 -17.46
C SER A 163 -10.97 13.57 -17.03
N TYR A 164 -10.05 13.65 -18.00
CA TYR A 164 -8.68 14.11 -17.81
C TYR A 164 -8.49 15.61 -18.08
N ASP A 165 -9.54 16.30 -18.58
CA ASP A 165 -9.49 17.74 -18.83
C ASP A 165 -9.35 18.51 -17.50
N PRO A 166 -8.31 19.34 -17.31
CA PRO A 166 -8.14 20.16 -16.12
C PRO A 166 -9.30 21.09 -15.82
N ALA A 167 -10.09 21.47 -16.82
CA ALA A 167 -11.29 22.32 -16.69
C ALA A 167 -12.55 21.55 -16.25
N SER A 168 -12.52 20.20 -16.21
CA SER A 168 -13.66 19.41 -15.78
C SER A 168 -13.92 19.55 -14.28
N GLY A 169 -15.19 19.35 -13.87
CA GLY A 169 -15.60 19.40 -12.47
C GLY A 169 -14.86 18.37 -11.59
N VAL A 170 -14.84 18.65 -10.29
CA VAL A 170 -14.16 17.84 -9.27
C VAL A 170 -15.04 17.59 -8.04
N THR A 171 -16.34 17.83 -8.16
CA THR A 171 -17.27 17.85 -7.02
C THR A 171 -17.30 16.50 -6.27
N ALA A 172 -17.41 15.40 -6.99
CA ALA A 172 -17.41 14.06 -6.40
C ALA A 172 -16.03 13.77 -5.76
N ARG A 173 -14.96 14.12 -6.46
CA ARG A 173 -13.59 13.94 -5.96
C ARG A 173 -13.32 14.74 -4.68
N ASP A 174 -13.73 15.99 -4.64
CA ASP A 174 -13.50 16.85 -3.47
C ASP A 174 -14.29 16.35 -2.25
N ARG A 175 -15.54 15.90 -2.44
CA ARG A 175 -16.31 15.23 -1.38
C ARG A 175 -15.64 13.95 -0.88
N PHE A 176 -15.08 13.15 -1.79
CA PHE A 176 -14.31 11.96 -1.43
C PHE A 176 -13.10 12.32 -0.59
N TYR A 177 -12.26 13.25 -1.02
CA TYR A 177 -11.08 13.66 -0.25
C TYR A 177 -11.48 14.25 1.11
N GLN A 178 -12.50 15.11 1.18
CA GLN A 178 -12.99 15.64 2.45
C GLN A 178 -13.40 14.54 3.43
N ALA A 179 -14.12 13.52 2.96
CA ALA A 179 -14.53 12.40 3.79
C ALA A 179 -13.34 11.55 4.28
N ILE A 180 -12.35 11.30 3.41
CA ILE A 180 -11.16 10.53 3.76
C ILE A 180 -10.30 11.28 4.78
N TYR A 181 -10.07 12.59 4.60
CA TYR A 181 -9.27 13.40 5.54
C TYR A 181 -9.98 13.68 6.88
N ALA A 182 -11.28 13.53 6.93
CA ALA A 182 -12.06 13.68 8.17
C ALA A 182 -12.08 12.39 9.02
N ARG A 183 -11.61 11.23 8.45
CA ARG A 183 -11.62 9.95 9.13
C ARG A 183 -10.30 9.67 9.83
#